data_75d4526a93b76504113276e011c540c1
#
_entry.id   75d4526a93b76504113276e011c540c1
#
_cell.length_a   1.000
_cell.length_b   1.000
_cell.length_c   1.000
_cell.angle_alpha   90.00
_cell.angle_beta   90.00
_cell.angle_gamma   90.00
#
_symmetry.space_group_name_H-M   'P 1'
#
loop_
_entity.id
_entity.type
_entity.pdbx_description
1 polymer ?
#
loop_
_entity_poly.entity_id
_entity_poly.type
_entity_poly.pdbx_seq_one_letter_code
_entity_poly.pdbx_strand_id
1 'polypeptide(L)'
;MPREDAGTGRPDERYEDLVDELVGVAGVTPPRGGGFGRSALRFQGRIFAMLVRGRLVVKLPAGRVDALVEAGDGIRFDANKGTPMREWLSLDPDSGQDWLGLAREALDFSRSR
;
A
#
# COMPACT_ATOMS: atom_id res chain seq x y z
N MET A 1 -4.83 26.18 7.66
CA MET A 1 -4.84 25.57 7.72
C MET A 1 -4.62 24.72 7.38
N PRO A 2 -4.42 24.32 7.06
CA PRO A 2 -4.41 23.42 6.69
C PRO A 2 -3.88 22.53 6.64
N ARG A 3 -3.32 22.07 6.74
CA ARG A 3 -2.98 21.25 6.76
C ARG A 3 -3.19 20.39 7.41
N GLU A 4 -2.92 20.94 8.04
CA GLU A 4 -3.39 20.03 8.87
C GLU A 4 -3.97 18.93 8.22
N ASP A 5 -4.31 19.11 7.23
CA ASP A 5 -4.99 18.13 6.51
C ASP A 5 -4.18 17.02 6.02
N ALA A 6 -2.87 17.12 6.11
CA ALA A 6 -2.02 16.08 5.58
C ALA A 6 -2.34 14.74 6.20
N GLY A 7 -2.56 14.71 7.49
CA GLY A 7 -2.84 13.46 8.16
C GLY A 7 -4.27 13.05 8.10
N THR A 8 -5.13 13.97 7.66
CA THR A 8 -6.55 13.71 7.66
C THR A 8 -7.14 13.63 6.28
N GLY A 9 -6.31 13.65 5.25
CA GLY A 9 -6.79 13.55 3.89
C GLY A 9 -7.55 12.28 3.67
N ARG A 10 -8.46 12.31 2.70
CA ARG A 10 -9.23 11.12 2.37
C ARG A 10 -8.31 10.04 1.85
N PRO A 11 -8.64 8.77 2.09
CA PRO A 11 -7.79 7.69 1.61
C PRO A 11 -7.48 7.77 0.12
N ASP A 12 -8.45 8.15 -0.69
CA ASP A 12 -8.22 8.29 -2.12
C ASP A 12 -7.14 9.32 -2.41
N GLU A 13 -7.19 10.46 -1.72
CA GLU A 13 -6.23 11.53 -1.93
C GLU A 13 -4.85 11.14 -1.44
N ARG A 14 -4.80 10.48 -0.29
CA ARG A 14 -3.53 10.00 0.25
C ARG A 14 -2.87 9.02 -0.70
N TYR A 15 -3.68 8.14 -1.29
CA TYR A 15 -3.16 7.17 -2.22
C TYR A 15 -2.70 7.84 -3.51
N GLU A 16 -3.45 8.81 -4.01
CA GLU A 16 -3.05 9.54 -5.21
C GLU A 16 -1.73 10.24 -5.04
N ASP A 17 -1.47 10.80 -3.86
CA ASP A 17 -0.22 11.48 -3.59
C ASP A 17 0.95 10.51 -3.69
N LEU A 18 0.81 9.31 -3.12
CA LEU A 18 1.91 8.35 -3.20
C LEU A 18 2.07 7.79 -4.61
N VAL A 19 0.98 7.66 -5.35
CA VAL A 19 1.07 7.24 -6.75
C VAL A 19 1.89 8.25 -7.55
N ASP A 20 1.59 9.53 -7.36
CA ASP A 20 2.32 10.58 -8.08
C ASP A 20 3.82 10.52 -7.81
N GLU A 21 4.19 10.20 -6.57
CA GLU A 21 5.59 10.08 -6.21
C GLU A 21 6.26 8.86 -6.81
N LEU A 22 5.54 7.76 -6.91
CA LEU A 22 6.17 6.50 -7.29
C LEU A 22 6.16 6.22 -8.77
N VAL A 23 5.23 6.82 -9.53
CA VAL A 23 5.19 6.55 -10.96
C VAL A 23 6.41 7.08 -11.70
N GLY A 24 7.17 7.96 -11.07
CA GLY A 24 8.42 8.43 -11.67
C GLY A 24 9.56 7.42 -11.55
N VAL A 25 9.39 6.35 -10.80
CA VAL A 25 10.44 5.34 -10.62
C VAL A 25 10.40 4.38 -11.82
N ALA A 26 11.57 4.09 -12.37
CA ALA A 26 11.65 3.20 -13.52
C ALA A 26 11.08 1.84 -13.19
N GLY A 27 10.25 1.31 -14.07
CA GLY A 27 9.64 0.01 -13.90
C GLY A 27 8.29 0.04 -13.20
N VAL A 28 7.90 1.19 -12.62
CA VAL A 28 6.62 1.31 -11.95
C VAL A 28 5.55 1.70 -12.97
N THR A 29 4.45 0.96 -12.96
CA THR A 29 3.32 1.21 -13.84
C THR A 29 2.20 1.83 -13.02
N PRO A 30 1.60 2.93 -13.49
CA PRO A 30 0.51 3.56 -12.76
C PRO A 30 -0.75 2.71 -12.77
N PRO A 31 -1.69 2.99 -11.87
CA PRO A 31 -2.96 2.27 -11.87
C PRO A 31 -3.69 2.42 -13.19
N ARG A 32 -4.41 1.38 -13.55
CA ARG A 32 -5.25 1.40 -14.73
C ARG A 32 -6.69 1.33 -14.29
N GLY A 33 -7.55 2.01 -15.00
CA GLY A 33 -8.95 2.03 -14.65
C GLY A 33 -9.62 0.69 -14.88
N GLY A 34 -10.72 0.49 -14.17
CA GLY A 34 -11.61 -0.63 -14.41
C GLY A 34 -11.36 -1.83 -13.52
N GLY A 35 -12.41 -2.33 -12.90
CA GLY A 35 -12.39 -3.60 -12.20
C GLY A 35 -11.57 -3.64 -10.93
N PHE A 36 -11.46 -4.82 -10.38
CA PHE A 36 -10.67 -5.08 -9.20
C PHE A 36 -9.19 -4.80 -9.50
N GLY A 37 -8.53 -4.16 -8.56
CA GLY A 37 -7.13 -3.85 -8.75
C GLY A 37 -6.86 -2.64 -9.61
N ARG A 38 -7.90 -1.87 -9.92
CA ARG A 38 -7.71 -0.68 -10.75
C ARG A 38 -6.79 0.35 -10.11
N SER A 39 -6.64 0.29 -8.79
CA SER A 39 -5.76 1.22 -8.08
C SER A 39 -4.35 0.66 -7.93
N ALA A 40 -4.07 -0.52 -8.46
CA ALA A 40 -2.82 -1.21 -8.16
C ALA A 40 -1.63 -0.54 -8.84
N LEU A 41 -0.58 -0.35 -8.06
CA LEU A 41 0.73 0.03 -8.58
C LEU A 41 1.53 -1.26 -8.82
N ARG A 42 2.18 -1.34 -9.96
CA ARG A 42 2.94 -2.53 -10.32
C ARG A 42 4.39 -2.17 -10.59
N PHE A 43 5.27 -3.08 -10.21
CA PHE A 43 6.67 -3.00 -10.62
C PHE A 43 6.94 -4.20 -11.52
N GLN A 44 7.25 -3.92 -12.78
CA GLN A 44 7.51 -4.95 -13.77
C GLN A 44 6.38 -6.00 -13.80
N GLY A 45 5.15 -5.51 -13.79
CA GLY A 45 3.97 -6.36 -13.91
C GLY A 45 3.44 -6.95 -12.62
N ARG A 46 4.15 -6.77 -11.49
CA ARG A 46 3.71 -7.33 -10.21
C ARG A 46 3.17 -6.23 -9.31
N ILE A 47 2.01 -6.48 -8.72
CA ILE A 47 1.42 -5.51 -7.81
C ILE A 47 2.24 -5.44 -6.53
N PHE A 48 2.59 -4.23 -6.10
CA PHE A 48 3.26 -4.05 -4.81
C PHE A 48 2.47 -3.15 -3.85
N ALA A 49 1.51 -2.39 -4.36
CA ALA A 49 0.68 -1.53 -3.52
C ALA A 49 -0.65 -1.32 -4.20
N MET A 50 -1.70 -1.16 -3.39
CA MET A 50 -3.03 -0.87 -3.93
C MET A 50 -3.88 -0.27 -2.83
N LEU A 51 -5.01 0.31 -3.23
CA LEU A 51 -5.99 0.84 -2.28
C LEU A 51 -7.21 -0.06 -2.32
N VAL A 52 -7.59 -0.59 -1.15
CA VAL A 52 -8.75 -1.48 -1.05
C VAL A 52 -9.62 -0.99 0.10
N ARG A 53 -10.83 -0.58 -0.23
CA ARG A 53 -11.81 -0.12 0.76
C ARG A 53 -11.24 0.97 1.68
N GLY A 54 -10.50 1.90 1.11
CA GLY A 54 -9.93 3.00 1.86
C GLY A 54 -8.69 2.66 2.66
N ARG A 55 -8.15 1.47 2.50
CA ARG A 55 -6.96 1.03 3.23
C ARG A 55 -5.82 0.79 2.25
N LEU A 56 -4.64 1.22 2.65
CA LEU A 56 -3.43 0.95 1.86
C LEU A 56 -3.05 -0.52 2.05
N VAL A 57 -2.88 -1.23 0.95
CA VAL A 57 -2.47 -2.62 0.99
C VAL A 57 -1.12 -2.71 0.28
N VAL A 58 -0.11 -3.23 0.98
CA VAL A 58 1.27 -3.26 0.47
C VAL A 58 1.87 -4.64 0.66
N LYS A 59 2.73 -5.01 -0.27
CA LYS A 59 3.45 -6.27 -0.19
C LYS A 59 4.80 -6.03 0.47
N LEU A 60 5.01 -6.65 1.63
CA LEU A 60 6.21 -6.48 2.43
C LEU A 60 6.75 -7.85 2.83
N PRO A 61 8.03 -7.91 3.25
CA PRO A 61 8.52 -9.18 3.81
C PRO A 61 7.65 -9.63 4.97
N ALA A 62 7.50 -10.95 5.11
CA ALA A 62 6.61 -11.50 6.13
C ALA A 62 6.94 -11.00 7.53
N GLY A 63 8.22 -10.88 7.86
CA GLY A 63 8.62 -10.38 9.19
C GLY A 63 8.19 -8.95 9.42
N ARG A 64 8.24 -8.12 8.38
CA ARG A 64 7.79 -6.74 8.49
C ARG A 64 6.28 -6.67 8.68
N VAL A 65 5.53 -7.51 7.95
CA VAL A 65 4.08 -7.59 8.13
C VAL A 65 3.75 -8.02 9.55
N ASP A 66 4.46 -9.05 10.06
CA ASP A 66 4.24 -9.51 11.41
C ASP A 66 4.44 -8.40 12.43
N ALA A 67 5.53 -7.62 12.27
CA ALA A 67 5.82 -6.54 13.20
C ALA A 67 4.74 -5.48 13.20
N LEU A 68 4.25 -5.12 12.01
CA LEU A 68 3.22 -4.08 11.91
C LEU A 68 1.88 -4.58 12.46
N VAL A 69 1.56 -5.84 12.26
CA VAL A 69 0.34 -6.41 12.82
C VAL A 69 0.42 -6.43 14.34
N GLU A 70 1.57 -6.83 14.89
CA GLU A 70 1.74 -6.86 16.33
C GLU A 70 1.68 -5.47 16.94
N ALA A 71 2.14 -4.48 16.22
CA ALA A 71 2.09 -3.10 16.70
C ALA A 71 0.69 -2.49 16.62
N GLY A 72 -0.26 -3.20 16.03
CA GLY A 72 -1.61 -2.68 15.89
C GLY A 72 -1.80 -1.77 14.70
N ASP A 73 -0.84 -1.73 13.77
CA ASP A 73 -0.91 -0.82 12.64
C ASP A 73 -1.73 -1.37 11.46
N GLY A 74 -2.06 -2.66 11.47
CA GLY A 74 -2.85 -3.23 10.40
C GLY A 74 -3.10 -4.71 10.62
N ILE A 75 -3.62 -5.33 9.57
CA ILE A 75 -3.91 -6.76 9.59
C ILE A 75 -3.36 -7.38 8.31
N ARG A 76 -3.21 -8.68 8.33
CA ARG A 76 -2.80 -9.38 7.11
C ARG A 76 -3.94 -9.32 6.10
N PHE A 77 -3.59 -9.00 4.88
CA PHE A 77 -4.61 -8.85 3.84
C PHE A 77 -5.15 -10.23 3.45
N ASP A 78 -6.46 -10.30 3.35
CA ASP A 78 -7.14 -11.51 2.93
C ASP A 78 -8.02 -11.13 1.74
N ALA A 79 -7.66 -11.54 0.56
CA ALA A 79 -8.37 -11.17 -0.66
C ALA A 79 -9.66 -11.98 -0.81
N ASN A 80 -10.40 -12.18 0.28
CA ASN A 80 -11.66 -12.93 0.32
C ASN A 80 -11.47 -14.41 0.04
N LYS A 81 -10.28 -14.93 0.33
CA LYS A 81 -9.99 -16.34 0.12
C LYS A 81 -9.99 -17.13 1.41
N GLY A 82 -10.29 -16.47 2.51
CA GLY A 82 -10.32 -17.15 3.80
C GLY A 82 -8.96 -17.45 4.38
N THR A 83 -7.87 -17.09 3.69
CA THR A 83 -6.52 -17.35 4.17
C THR A 83 -5.73 -16.06 4.08
N PRO A 84 -5.39 -15.47 5.23
CA PRO A 84 -4.57 -14.25 5.22
C PRO A 84 -3.22 -14.50 4.57
N MET A 85 -2.76 -13.51 3.80
CA MET A 85 -1.53 -13.64 3.03
C MET A 85 -0.38 -13.04 3.82
N ARG A 86 0.67 -13.82 4.01
CA ARG A 86 1.75 -13.47 4.94
C ARG A 86 2.56 -12.24 4.54
N GLU A 87 2.64 -11.98 3.24
CA GLU A 87 3.45 -10.86 2.74
C GLU A 87 2.59 -9.68 2.32
N TRP A 88 1.34 -9.65 2.73
CA TRP A 88 0.44 -8.56 2.36
C TRP A 88 -0.16 -7.94 3.61
N LEU A 89 0.07 -6.64 3.77
CA LEU A 89 -0.46 -5.88 4.90
C LEU A 89 -1.58 -4.98 4.45
N SER A 90 -2.70 -5.02 5.16
CA SER A 90 -3.77 -4.03 5.02
C SER A 90 -3.62 -3.05 6.17
N LEU A 91 -3.15 -1.84 5.87
CA LEU A 91 -2.83 -0.86 6.89
C LEU A 91 -4.10 -0.23 7.45
N ASP A 92 -4.14 -0.09 8.76
CA ASP A 92 -5.25 0.63 9.40
C ASP A 92 -5.17 2.09 8.98
N PRO A 93 -6.27 2.68 8.46
CA PRO A 93 -6.24 4.08 8.03
C PRO A 93 -5.87 5.04 9.14
N ASP A 94 -6.11 4.65 10.40
CA ASP A 94 -5.78 5.49 11.53
C ASP A 94 -4.38 5.26 12.07
N SER A 95 -3.64 4.35 11.45
CA SER A 95 -2.25 4.11 11.82
C SER A 95 -1.42 5.37 11.56
N GLY A 96 -0.46 5.62 12.42
CA GLY A 96 0.46 6.72 12.22
C GLY A 96 1.57 6.45 11.22
N GLN A 97 1.56 5.30 10.57
CA GLN A 97 2.59 4.96 9.61
C GLN A 97 2.48 5.82 8.36
N ASP A 98 3.63 6.12 7.76
CA ASP A 98 3.69 6.92 6.55
C ASP A 98 3.38 6.04 5.35
N TRP A 99 2.31 6.38 4.65
CA TRP A 99 1.87 5.60 3.49
C TRP A 99 2.95 5.54 2.41
N LEU A 100 3.55 6.68 2.09
CA LEU A 100 4.59 6.71 1.07
C LEU A 100 5.79 5.88 1.49
N GLY A 101 6.17 5.98 2.76
CA GLY A 101 7.29 5.20 3.27
C GLY A 101 7.05 3.70 3.16
N LEU A 102 5.86 3.25 3.50
CA LEU A 102 5.53 1.82 3.39
C LEU A 102 5.45 1.38 1.94
N ALA A 103 4.91 2.23 1.06
CA ALA A 103 4.86 1.89 -0.35
C ALA A 103 6.26 1.81 -0.95
N ARG A 104 7.18 2.66 -0.49
CA ARG A 104 8.58 2.56 -0.93
C ARG A 104 9.23 1.27 -0.44
N GLU A 105 8.94 0.85 0.80
CA GLU A 105 9.43 -0.43 1.29
C GLU A 105 8.91 -1.58 0.42
N ALA A 106 7.63 -1.49 0.03
CA ALA A 106 7.04 -2.52 -0.81
C ALA A 106 7.69 -2.54 -2.19
N LEU A 107 7.98 -1.38 -2.74
CA LEU A 107 8.66 -1.29 -4.03
C LEU A 107 10.05 -1.90 -3.93
N ASP A 108 10.79 -1.57 -2.87
CA ASP A 108 12.13 -2.12 -2.68
C ASP A 108 12.09 -3.64 -2.56
N PHE A 109 11.09 -4.14 -1.84
CA PHE A 109 10.93 -5.59 -1.70
C PHE A 109 10.67 -6.24 -3.06
N SER A 110 9.83 -5.61 -3.88
CA SER A 110 9.56 -6.13 -5.22
C SER A 110 10.80 -6.10 -6.10
N ARG A 111 11.61 -5.06 -5.96
CA ARG A 111 12.80 -4.91 -6.79
C ARG A 111 13.88 -5.92 -6.43
N SER A 112 13.88 -6.39 -5.22
CA SER A 112 14.92 -7.32 -4.76
C SER A 112 14.53 -8.78 -4.97
N ARG A 113 13.41 -9.09 -5.60
CA ARG A 113 12.93 -10.46 -5.79
C ARG A 113 13.10 -11.01 -7.18
#